data_45146e50d4b22055c541d529b7e12a7f
#
_entry.id   45146e50d4b22055c541d529b7e12a7f
#
_cell.length_a   1.000
_cell.length_b   1.000
_cell.length_c   1.000
_cell.angle_alpha   90.00
_cell.angle_beta   90.00
_cell.angle_gamma   90.00
#
_symmetry.space_group_name_H-M   'P 1'
#
loop_
_entity.id
_entity.type
_entity.pdbx_description
1 polymer ?
#
loop_
_entity_poly.entity_id
_entity_poly.type
_entity_poly.pdbx_seq_one_letter_code
_entity_poly.pdbx_strand_id
1 'polypeptide(L)'
;MRKTLSLILALVLAFSLAAVPAFAADTTEAETSTSDTAYANGWVGGYADGTFHPNQTITRAEAVTILNRVLGRSCDLTFVQANAQAASHFTDVTPGAWYYAAVTEVSVGHTFTELTGIERWTALA
;
A
#
# COMPACT_ATOMS: atom_id res chain seq x y z
N MET A 1 -23.79 -33.34 9.10
CA MET A 1 -22.89 -32.36 8.52
C MET A 1 -23.28 -31.84 7.12
N ARG A 2 -23.89 -32.66 6.24
CA ARG A 2 -24.30 -32.20 4.88
C ARG A 2 -25.48 -31.21 4.87
N LYS A 3 -26.34 -31.20 5.86
CA LYS A 3 -27.52 -30.31 5.93
C LYS A 3 -27.18 -28.89 6.40
N THR A 4 -26.17 -28.73 7.24
CA THR A 4 -25.74 -27.42 7.75
C THR A 4 -24.96 -26.63 6.70
N LEU A 5 -24.18 -27.31 5.86
CA LEU A 5 -23.43 -26.66 4.78
C LEU A 5 -24.36 -26.12 3.67
N SER A 6 -25.45 -26.84 3.39
CA SER A 6 -26.46 -26.41 2.41
C SER A 6 -27.24 -25.16 2.88
N LEU A 7 -27.46 -25.02 4.19
CA LEU A 7 -28.17 -23.88 4.77
C LEU A 7 -27.30 -22.59 4.74
N ILE A 8 -26.01 -22.75 4.99
CA ILE A 8 -25.05 -21.62 4.93
C ILE A 8 -24.89 -21.14 3.48
N LEU A 9 -24.83 -22.07 2.52
CA LEU A 9 -24.73 -21.71 1.11
C LEU A 9 -26.01 -21.04 0.59
N ALA A 10 -27.20 -21.46 1.05
CA ALA A 10 -28.47 -20.82 0.71
C ALA A 10 -28.58 -19.40 1.31
N LEU A 11 -28.03 -19.18 2.50
CA LEU A 11 -28.04 -17.87 3.15
C LEU A 11 -27.15 -16.86 2.42
N VAL A 12 -25.98 -17.31 1.95
CA VAL A 12 -25.05 -16.44 1.17
C VAL A 12 -25.65 -16.09 -0.19
N LEU A 13 -26.35 -17.01 -0.85
CA LEU A 13 -27.02 -16.77 -2.13
C LEU A 13 -28.27 -15.87 -2.00
N ALA A 14 -28.97 -15.93 -0.87
CA ALA A 14 -30.13 -15.07 -0.63
C ALA A 14 -29.73 -13.58 -0.38
N PHE A 15 -28.53 -13.35 0.12
CA PHE A 15 -28.04 -11.98 0.35
C PHE A 15 -27.54 -11.30 -0.94
N SER A 16 -27.21 -12.05 -1.99
CA SER A 16 -26.71 -11.50 -3.25
C SER A 16 -27.82 -11.04 -4.20
N LEU A 17 -29.11 -11.29 -3.88
CA LEU A 17 -30.24 -10.91 -4.72
C LEU A 17 -31.08 -9.75 -4.15
N ALA A 18 -30.63 -9.10 -3.08
CA ALA A 18 -31.16 -7.81 -2.68
C ALA A 18 -30.69 -6.80 -3.72
N ALA A 19 -31.57 -6.40 -4.62
CA ALA A 19 -31.37 -5.30 -5.51
C ALA A 19 -30.92 -4.08 -4.69
N VAL A 20 -29.65 -3.73 -4.80
CA VAL A 20 -29.14 -2.46 -4.28
C VAL A 20 -29.91 -1.41 -5.09
N PRO A 21 -30.79 -0.59 -4.47
CA PRO A 21 -31.32 0.55 -5.18
C PRO A 21 -30.12 1.33 -5.70
N ALA A 22 -30.16 1.70 -6.97
CA ALA A 22 -29.20 2.60 -7.55
C ALA A 22 -29.32 3.92 -6.77
N PHE A 23 -28.55 4.02 -5.70
CA PHE A 23 -28.41 5.23 -4.93
C PHE A 23 -27.40 6.07 -5.69
N ALA A 24 -27.91 6.85 -6.61
CA ALA A 24 -27.22 8.04 -7.09
C ALA A 24 -27.27 9.05 -5.93
N ALA A 25 -26.42 8.84 -4.95
CA ALA A 25 -26.27 9.73 -3.83
C ALA A 25 -24.79 10.00 -3.66
N ASP A 26 -24.45 11.23 -3.99
CA ASP A 26 -23.42 12.03 -3.38
C ASP A 26 -22.11 11.29 -3.09
N THR A 27 -21.32 11.12 -4.15
CA THR A 27 -19.96 10.60 -4.08
C THR A 27 -19.02 11.50 -3.27
N THR A 28 -19.45 12.66 -2.84
CA THR A 28 -18.64 13.66 -2.15
C THR A 28 -18.32 13.26 -0.71
N GLU A 29 -19.26 12.66 0.03
CA GLU A 29 -19.02 12.28 1.43
C GLU A 29 -18.14 11.04 1.58
N ALA A 30 -18.27 10.06 0.68
CA ALA A 30 -17.46 8.85 0.71
C ALA A 30 -15.98 9.13 0.34
N GLU A 31 -15.75 10.02 -0.60
CA GLU A 31 -14.39 10.43 -1.00
C GLU A 31 -13.68 11.22 0.11
N THR A 32 -14.39 12.12 0.80
CA THR A 32 -13.85 12.89 1.92
C THR A 32 -13.43 11.98 3.07
N SER A 33 -14.27 11.02 3.46
CA SER A 33 -13.97 10.10 4.57
C SER A 33 -12.78 9.18 4.28
N THR A 34 -12.61 8.74 3.03
CA THR A 34 -11.49 7.89 2.61
C THR A 34 -10.18 8.68 2.61
N SER A 35 -10.19 9.91 2.10
CA SER A 35 -9.03 10.80 2.12
C SER A 35 -8.59 11.15 3.54
N ASP A 36 -9.54 11.44 4.42
CA ASP A 36 -9.29 11.75 5.83
C ASP A 36 -8.68 10.55 6.56
N THR A 37 -9.17 9.35 6.30
CA THR A 37 -8.62 8.11 6.86
C THR A 37 -7.19 7.87 6.38
N ALA A 38 -6.90 8.04 5.10
CA ALA A 38 -5.58 7.85 4.54
C ALA A 38 -4.57 8.87 5.09
N TYR A 39 -5.00 10.11 5.27
CA TYR A 39 -4.19 11.16 5.89
C TYR A 39 -3.93 10.89 7.38
N ALA A 40 -4.96 10.52 8.14
CA ALA A 40 -4.87 10.21 9.57
C ALA A 40 -3.93 9.03 9.85
N ASN A 41 -3.86 8.05 8.95
CA ASN A 41 -2.93 6.92 9.04
C ASN A 41 -1.53 7.25 8.48
N GLY A 42 -1.28 8.45 7.98
CA GLY A 42 -0.01 8.85 7.42
C GLY A 42 0.35 8.18 6.09
N TRP A 43 -0.62 7.56 5.41
CA TRP A 43 -0.38 6.91 4.12
C TRP A 43 -0.20 7.93 3.01
N VAL A 44 -0.92 9.04 3.08
CA VAL A 44 -0.81 10.17 2.16
C VAL A 44 -0.58 11.46 2.95
N GLY A 45 0.18 12.40 2.40
CA GLY A 45 0.52 13.65 3.09
C GLY A 45 0.13 14.91 2.31
N GLY A 46 -0.34 14.76 1.06
CA GLY A 46 -0.54 15.88 0.16
C GLY A 46 0.78 16.49 -0.34
N TYR A 47 0.69 17.65 -0.94
CA TYR A 47 1.83 18.38 -1.50
C TYR A 47 2.32 19.47 -0.55
N ALA A 48 3.53 19.98 -0.78
CA ALA A 48 4.16 20.99 0.06
C ALA A 48 3.40 22.34 0.11
N ASP A 49 2.55 22.61 -0.88
CA ASP A 49 1.68 23.77 -0.94
C ASP A 49 0.36 23.60 -0.15
N GLY A 50 0.20 22.47 0.53
CA GLY A 50 -0.99 22.13 1.30
C GLY A 50 -2.16 21.59 0.48
N THR A 51 -1.96 21.27 -0.79
CA THR A 51 -2.99 20.71 -1.67
C THR A 51 -2.93 19.20 -1.73
N PHE A 52 -4.02 18.55 -2.14
CA PHE A 52 -4.09 17.08 -2.30
C PHE A 52 -4.12 16.62 -3.77
N HIS A 53 -4.68 17.44 -4.66
CA HIS A 53 -4.80 17.17 -6.10
C HIS A 53 -5.45 15.80 -6.44
N PRO A 54 -6.70 15.55 -6.06
CA PRO A 54 -7.33 14.23 -6.16
C PRO A 54 -7.41 13.68 -7.58
N ASN A 55 -7.41 14.53 -8.57
CA ASN A 55 -7.52 14.13 -9.98
C ASN A 55 -6.16 14.09 -10.71
N GLN A 56 -5.05 14.29 -10.00
CA GLN A 56 -3.72 14.23 -10.59
C GLN A 56 -3.26 12.78 -10.73
N THR A 57 -2.66 12.46 -11.87
CA THR A 57 -2.01 11.15 -12.07
C THR A 57 -0.80 11.03 -11.14
N ILE A 58 -0.74 9.94 -10.38
CA ILE A 58 0.41 9.64 -9.53
C ILE A 58 1.51 8.93 -10.32
N THR A 59 2.75 9.15 -9.92
CA THR A 59 3.90 8.43 -10.46
C THR A 59 4.03 7.05 -9.83
N ARG A 60 4.83 6.16 -10.46
CA ARG A 60 5.17 4.86 -9.87
C ARG A 60 5.83 5.01 -8.50
N ALA A 61 6.72 5.98 -8.35
CA ALA A 61 7.42 6.27 -7.10
C ALA A 61 6.45 6.65 -5.97
N GLU A 62 5.45 7.49 -6.26
CA GLU A 62 4.40 7.84 -5.29
C GLU A 62 3.53 6.64 -4.94
N ALA A 63 3.12 5.84 -5.95
CA ALA A 63 2.29 4.67 -5.74
C ALA A 63 2.98 3.63 -4.83
N VAL A 64 4.24 3.28 -5.09
CA VAL A 64 4.96 2.31 -4.24
C VAL A 64 5.25 2.86 -2.84
N THR A 65 5.43 4.17 -2.70
CA THR A 65 5.59 4.80 -1.38
C THR A 65 4.33 4.67 -0.55
N ILE A 66 3.16 4.89 -1.15
CA ILE A 66 1.86 4.72 -0.49
C ILE A 66 1.65 3.24 -0.12
N LEU A 67 1.92 2.32 -1.04
CA LEU A 67 1.77 0.88 -0.79
C LEU A 67 2.63 0.41 0.39
N ASN A 68 3.89 0.81 0.46
CA ASN A 68 4.75 0.45 1.59
C ASN A 68 4.20 0.98 2.91
N ARG A 69 3.69 2.21 2.94
CA ARG A 69 3.07 2.79 4.14
C ARG A 69 1.82 2.03 4.58
N VAL A 70 0.95 1.68 3.62
CA VAL A 70 -0.27 0.90 3.90
C VAL A 70 0.05 -0.49 4.44
N LEU A 71 1.10 -1.12 3.90
CA LEU A 71 1.54 -2.48 4.29
C LEU A 71 2.47 -2.48 5.51
N GLY A 72 2.85 -1.31 6.03
CA GLY A 72 3.81 -1.20 7.13
C GLY A 72 5.22 -1.65 6.77
N ARG A 73 5.58 -1.64 5.45
CA ARG A 73 6.87 -2.09 4.95
C ARG A 73 7.91 -0.96 4.99
N SER A 74 9.14 -1.32 5.31
CA SER A 74 10.24 -0.35 5.39
C SER A 74 11.57 -0.94 4.93
N CYS A 75 12.25 -0.23 4.03
CA CYS A 75 13.54 -0.66 3.51
C CYS A 75 14.65 -0.54 4.57
N ASP A 76 15.41 -1.62 4.78
CA ASP A 76 16.65 -1.55 5.55
C ASP A 76 17.79 -0.96 4.72
N LEU A 77 17.87 0.38 4.72
CA LEU A 77 18.90 1.11 3.97
C LEU A 77 20.33 0.73 4.37
N THR A 78 20.56 0.33 5.63
CA THR A 78 21.89 -0.09 6.08
C THR A 78 22.30 -1.39 5.39
N PHE A 79 21.39 -2.34 5.33
CA PHE A 79 21.60 -3.60 4.62
C PHE A 79 21.78 -3.37 3.11
N VAL A 80 20.92 -2.55 2.51
CA VAL A 80 20.98 -2.21 1.09
C VAL A 80 22.30 -1.54 0.72
N GLN A 81 22.79 -0.60 1.52
CA GLN A 81 24.08 0.06 1.28
C GLN A 81 25.26 -0.93 1.37
N ALA A 82 25.22 -1.87 2.30
CA ALA A 82 26.25 -2.90 2.43
C ALA A 82 26.24 -3.90 1.25
N ASN A 83 25.10 -4.04 0.56
CA ASN A 83 24.90 -4.97 -0.56
C ASN A 83 24.53 -4.24 -1.87
N ALA A 84 25.01 -3.03 -2.08
CA ALA A 84 24.53 -2.12 -3.12
C ALA A 84 24.54 -2.68 -4.54
N GLN A 85 25.55 -3.49 -4.90
CA GLN A 85 25.61 -4.12 -6.23
C GLN A 85 24.49 -5.13 -6.50
N ALA A 86 24.13 -5.90 -5.47
CA ALA A 86 23.09 -6.93 -5.58
C ALA A 86 21.68 -6.34 -5.40
N ALA A 87 21.57 -5.23 -4.66
CA ALA A 87 20.31 -4.55 -4.36
C ALA A 87 19.92 -3.48 -5.40
N SER A 88 20.75 -3.21 -6.41
CA SER A 88 20.46 -2.20 -7.44
C SER A 88 19.84 -2.84 -8.68
N HIS A 89 18.57 -2.54 -8.93
CA HIS A 89 17.82 -3.08 -10.07
C HIS A 89 17.59 -2.07 -11.21
N PHE A 90 17.54 -0.78 -10.90
CA PHE A 90 17.19 0.26 -11.85
C PHE A 90 18.26 1.36 -11.90
N THR A 91 18.68 1.73 -13.12
CA THR A 91 19.72 2.75 -13.33
C THR A 91 19.26 4.17 -13.02
N ASP A 92 17.94 4.41 -13.02
CA ASP A 92 17.29 5.68 -12.74
C ASP A 92 16.84 5.84 -11.27
N VAL A 93 17.09 4.81 -10.43
CA VAL A 93 16.79 4.82 -9.01
C VAL A 93 18.08 4.98 -8.22
N THR A 94 18.42 6.23 -7.88
CA THR A 94 19.67 6.57 -7.22
C THR A 94 19.51 6.73 -5.70
N PRO A 95 20.52 6.43 -4.88
CA PRO A 95 20.46 6.53 -3.42
C PRO A 95 20.04 7.88 -2.86
N GLY A 96 20.21 8.97 -3.63
CA GLY A 96 19.79 10.32 -3.23
C GLY A 96 18.33 10.66 -3.56
N ALA A 97 17.61 9.80 -4.29
CA ALA A 97 16.24 10.07 -4.64
C ALA A 97 15.31 9.83 -3.43
N TRP A 98 14.30 10.69 -3.26
CA TRP A 98 13.34 10.58 -2.15
C TRP A 98 12.57 9.26 -2.15
N TYR A 99 12.39 8.66 -3.31
CA TYR A 99 11.70 7.38 -3.51
C TYR A 99 12.62 6.15 -3.44
N TYR A 100 13.94 6.35 -3.28
CA TYR A 100 14.92 5.26 -3.34
C TYR A 100 14.59 4.10 -2.42
N ALA A 101 14.32 4.38 -1.15
CA ALA A 101 13.97 3.37 -0.16
C ALA A 101 12.67 2.63 -0.54
N ALA A 102 11.65 3.36 -0.97
CA ALA A 102 10.36 2.77 -1.31
C ALA A 102 10.44 1.86 -2.55
N VAL A 103 11.16 2.29 -3.58
CA VAL A 103 11.34 1.48 -4.80
C VAL A 103 12.21 0.26 -4.53
N THR A 104 13.28 0.40 -3.74
CA THR A 104 14.15 -0.70 -3.36
C THR A 104 13.38 -1.75 -2.57
N GLU A 105 12.55 -1.35 -1.61
CA GLU A 105 11.71 -2.24 -0.81
C GLU A 105 10.82 -3.16 -1.67
N VAL A 106 10.14 -2.60 -2.68
CA VAL A 106 9.21 -3.37 -3.51
C VAL A 106 9.87 -4.15 -4.64
N SER A 107 11.11 -3.80 -5.01
CA SER A 107 11.78 -4.39 -6.19
C SER A 107 12.86 -5.41 -5.86
N VAL A 108 13.40 -5.38 -4.66
CA VAL A 108 14.47 -6.27 -4.21
C VAL A 108 13.87 -7.41 -3.39
N GLY A 109 13.96 -8.63 -3.89
CA GLY A 109 13.57 -9.81 -3.12
C GLY A 109 14.48 -9.98 -1.90
N HIS A 110 13.87 -10.09 -0.72
CA HIS A 110 14.62 -10.19 0.54
C HIS A 110 13.84 -10.96 1.61
N THR A 111 14.56 -11.50 2.58
CA THR A 111 14.02 -12.00 3.84
C THR A 111 14.31 -10.98 4.94
N PHE A 112 13.41 -10.89 5.91
CA PHE A 112 13.55 -9.91 7.00
C PHE A 112 13.07 -10.49 8.33
N THR A 113 13.49 -9.85 9.41
CA THR A 113 12.91 -9.98 10.75
C THR A 113 12.33 -8.64 11.17
N GLU A 114 11.22 -8.67 11.86
CA GLU A 114 10.61 -7.45 12.40
C GLU A 114 11.10 -7.22 13.83
N LEU A 115 11.64 -6.05 14.08
CA LEU A 115 12.06 -5.62 15.41
C LEU A 115 11.43 -4.25 15.72
N THR A 116 10.52 -4.22 16.69
CA THR A 116 9.82 -2.99 17.12
C THR A 116 9.12 -2.23 15.99
N GLY A 117 8.46 -2.97 15.06
CA GLY A 117 7.77 -2.38 13.91
C GLY A 117 8.69 -1.91 12.77
N ILE A 118 9.98 -2.28 12.81
CA ILE A 118 10.95 -1.96 11.77
C ILE A 118 11.48 -3.25 11.17
N GLU A 119 11.47 -3.34 9.85
CA GLU A 119 12.07 -4.46 9.13
C GLU A 119 13.59 -4.39 9.17
N ARG A 120 14.21 -5.53 9.45
CA ARG A 120 15.64 -5.74 9.35
C ARG A 120 15.89 -6.84 8.34
N TRP A 121 16.49 -6.48 7.22
CA TRP A 121 16.79 -7.44 6.16
C TRP A 121 17.88 -8.40 6.57
N THR A 122 17.69 -9.67 6.27
CA THR A 122 18.62 -10.75 6.67
C THR A 122 19.31 -11.40 5.50
N ALA A 123 18.68 -11.43 4.33
CA ALA A 123 19.28 -11.90 3.07
C ALA A 123 18.57 -11.31 1.87
N LEU A 124 19.26 -11.24 0.72
CA LEU A 124 18.64 -11.04 -0.59
C LEU A 124 18.15 -12.39 -1.12
N ALA A 125 16.98 -12.38 -1.80
CA ALA A 125 16.37 -13.57 -2.40
C ALA A 125 16.71 -13.67 -3.89
#